data_db83a90241dc3aad335c55b4b7352ab6
#
_entry.id   db83a90241dc3aad335c55b4b7352ab6
#
_cell.length_a   1.000
_cell.length_b   1.000
_cell.length_c   1.000
_cell.angle_alpha   90.00
_cell.angle_beta   90.00
_cell.angle_gamma   90.00
#
_symmetry.space_group_name_H-M   'P 1'
#
loop_
_entity.id
_entity.type
_entity.pdbx_description
1 polymer ?
#
loop_
_entity_poly.entity_id
_entity_poly.type
_entity_poly.pdbx_seq_one_letter_code
_entity_poly.pdbx_strand_id
1 'polypeptide(L)'
;GKTTLFNLITGVFPVSSGEIVFDGMSVVGIKPHRTVEMGIARTFQNIRLFGNMTALETVLTGMHCRTGSGFLSSFLKTKRQRIEEERCRGIAYEFLKLVGLEADAEEVATSLPYGKQRRLEIARALATHPQLILLDEPAAGMNDSETEVLRQLIGKIRDLGITVVVIEHAMELMMNICDRLVVLNFGKKIAEGTPQEIQNNEAVIEAYLGKEEV
;
A
#
# COMPACT_ATOMS: atom_id res chain seq x y z
N GLY A 1 -17.81 -1.33 2.95
CA GLY A 1 -17.32 -2.71 2.70
C GLY A 1 -15.93 -2.80 2.08
N LYS A 2 -15.37 -1.68 1.56
CA LYS A 2 -14.09 -1.66 0.86
C LYS A 2 -12.92 -2.10 1.76
N THR A 3 -12.75 -1.47 2.92
CA THR A 3 -11.72 -1.83 3.90
C THR A 3 -11.90 -3.26 4.45
N THR A 4 -13.15 -3.72 4.56
CA THR A 4 -13.44 -5.12 4.90
C THR A 4 -12.88 -6.08 3.86
N LEU A 5 -13.03 -5.76 2.56
CA LEU A 5 -12.45 -6.55 1.48
C LEU A 5 -10.91 -6.65 1.62
N PHE A 6 -10.23 -5.53 1.90
CA PHE A 6 -8.78 -5.54 2.15
C PHE A 6 -8.41 -6.42 3.36
N ASN A 7 -9.21 -6.36 4.44
CA ASN A 7 -9.00 -7.20 5.61
C ASN A 7 -9.15 -8.71 5.30
N LEU A 8 -10.08 -9.07 4.40
CA LEU A 8 -10.25 -10.45 3.93
C LEU A 8 -9.08 -10.91 3.06
N ILE A 9 -8.64 -10.08 2.09
CA ILE A 9 -7.51 -10.38 1.20
C ILE A 9 -6.21 -10.58 2.01
N THR A 10 -6.01 -9.76 3.05
CA THR A 10 -4.78 -9.79 3.85
C THR A 10 -4.85 -10.74 5.06
N GLY A 11 -5.91 -11.53 5.20
CA GLY A 11 -6.06 -12.53 6.25
C GLY A 11 -6.24 -11.94 7.67
N VAL A 12 -6.61 -10.65 7.77
CA VAL A 12 -6.93 -10.00 9.05
C VAL A 12 -8.30 -10.46 9.55
N PHE A 13 -9.26 -10.67 8.63
CA PHE A 13 -10.57 -11.24 8.92
C PHE A 13 -10.73 -12.61 8.23
N PRO A 14 -11.44 -13.55 8.87
CA PRO A 14 -11.76 -14.82 8.23
C PRO A 14 -12.81 -14.61 7.13
N VAL A 15 -12.66 -15.35 6.04
CA VAL A 15 -13.64 -15.41 4.95
C VAL A 15 -14.76 -16.38 5.36
N SER A 16 -16.02 -15.95 5.36
CA SER A 16 -17.17 -16.76 5.73
C SER A 16 -17.58 -17.75 4.62
N SER A 17 -17.44 -17.31 3.35
CA SER A 17 -17.76 -18.12 2.17
C SER A 17 -17.12 -17.51 0.92
N GLY A 18 -16.97 -18.31 -0.13
CA GLY A 18 -16.34 -17.88 -1.37
C GLY A 18 -14.84 -18.15 -1.38
N GLU A 19 -14.18 -17.63 -2.41
CA GLU A 19 -12.76 -17.87 -2.68
C GLU A 19 -12.05 -16.54 -3.01
N ILE A 20 -10.80 -16.43 -2.60
CA ILE A 20 -9.90 -15.33 -2.99
C ILE A 20 -8.64 -15.98 -3.52
N VAL A 21 -8.32 -15.75 -4.79
CA VAL A 21 -7.18 -16.33 -5.48
C VAL A 21 -6.21 -15.23 -5.86
N PHE A 22 -4.93 -15.42 -5.52
CA PHE A 22 -3.82 -14.56 -5.91
C PHE A 22 -2.74 -15.40 -6.57
N ASP A 23 -2.37 -15.06 -7.80
CA ASP A 23 -1.37 -15.80 -8.60
C ASP A 23 -1.62 -17.32 -8.63
N GLY A 24 -2.89 -17.72 -8.86
CA GLY A 24 -3.33 -19.12 -8.92
C GLY A 24 -3.42 -19.82 -7.57
N MET A 25 -3.11 -19.16 -6.45
CA MET A 25 -3.14 -19.73 -5.11
C MET A 25 -4.26 -19.12 -4.26
N SER A 26 -4.99 -19.97 -3.51
CA SER A 26 -5.99 -19.47 -2.55
C SER A 26 -5.31 -18.76 -1.39
N VAL A 27 -5.79 -17.57 -1.05
CA VAL A 27 -5.35 -16.80 0.14
C VAL A 27 -6.33 -16.89 1.30
N VAL A 28 -7.40 -17.69 1.18
CA VAL A 28 -8.38 -17.88 2.24
C VAL A 28 -7.75 -18.62 3.43
N GLY A 29 -7.91 -18.07 4.63
CA GLY A 29 -7.37 -18.65 5.87
C GLY A 29 -5.85 -18.50 6.06
N ILE A 30 -5.17 -17.79 5.16
CA ILE A 30 -3.75 -17.50 5.28
C ILE A 30 -3.52 -16.37 6.31
N LYS A 31 -2.50 -16.53 7.15
CA LYS A 31 -2.13 -15.50 8.14
C LYS A 31 -1.51 -14.27 7.48
N PRO A 32 -1.67 -13.05 8.04
CA PRO A 32 -1.20 -11.80 7.41
C PRO A 32 0.27 -11.77 7.00
N HIS A 33 1.18 -12.35 7.80
CA HIS A 33 2.60 -12.40 7.43
C HIS A 33 2.85 -13.28 6.20
N ARG A 34 2.05 -14.34 5.99
CA ARG A 34 2.15 -15.19 4.82
C ARG A 34 1.65 -14.52 3.55
N THR A 35 0.64 -13.64 3.64
CA THR A 35 0.19 -12.87 2.47
C THR A 35 1.30 -11.93 1.98
N VAL A 36 2.11 -11.37 2.89
CA VAL A 36 3.29 -10.57 2.52
C VAL A 36 4.36 -11.43 1.82
N GLU A 37 4.63 -12.64 2.33
CA GLU A 37 5.56 -13.59 1.69
C GLU A 37 5.11 -14.01 0.29
N MET A 38 3.79 -14.08 0.06
CA MET A 38 3.19 -14.34 -1.26
C MET A 38 3.29 -13.16 -2.22
N GLY A 39 3.66 -11.97 -1.76
CA GLY A 39 3.81 -10.78 -2.59
C GLY A 39 2.64 -9.80 -2.51
N ILE A 40 1.80 -9.86 -1.47
CA ILE A 40 0.73 -8.90 -1.22
C ILE A 40 1.17 -7.95 -0.10
N ALA A 41 1.41 -6.68 -0.40
CA ALA A 41 1.66 -5.64 0.60
C ALA A 41 0.41 -4.77 0.82
N ARG A 42 0.30 -4.16 1.99
CA ARG A 42 -0.78 -3.24 2.32
C ARG A 42 -0.28 -2.07 3.16
N THR A 43 -0.76 -0.87 2.86
CA THR A 43 -0.75 0.26 3.80
C THR A 43 -2.03 0.27 4.61
N PHE A 44 -2.03 0.95 5.76
CA PHE A 44 -3.20 1.05 6.61
C PHE A 44 -3.79 2.46 6.56
N GLN A 45 -5.09 2.59 6.79
CA GLN A 45 -5.77 3.89 6.85
C GLN A 45 -5.12 4.82 7.89
N ASN A 46 -4.81 4.30 9.08
CA ASN A 46 -4.02 5.02 10.08
C ASN A 46 -2.54 4.69 9.91
N ILE A 47 -1.71 5.69 9.77
CA ILE A 47 -0.26 5.55 9.64
C ILE A 47 0.29 4.80 10.85
N ARG A 48 1.07 3.73 10.59
CA ARG A 48 1.71 2.90 11.60
C ARG A 48 3.22 2.97 11.45
N LEU A 49 3.82 4.03 11.97
CA LEU A 49 5.27 4.19 12.05
C LEU A 49 5.76 3.90 13.47
N PHE A 50 6.99 3.43 13.58
CA PHE A 50 7.63 3.22 14.88
C PHE A 50 8.24 4.55 15.35
N GLY A 51 7.87 4.99 16.58
CA GLY A 51 8.15 6.34 17.08
C GLY A 51 9.63 6.72 17.20
N ASN A 52 10.53 5.73 17.29
CA ASN A 52 11.97 5.94 17.51
C ASN A 52 12.84 5.50 16.34
N MET A 53 12.25 5.21 15.17
CA MET A 53 12.99 4.80 13.97
C MET A 53 13.16 5.98 13.02
N THR A 54 14.29 6.03 12.33
CA THR A 54 14.49 6.94 11.19
C THR A 54 13.66 6.49 10.00
N ALA A 55 13.53 7.34 8.98
CA ALA A 55 12.88 6.97 7.73
C ALA A 55 13.57 5.77 7.08
N LEU A 56 14.90 5.75 7.06
CA LEU A 56 15.69 4.64 6.51
C LEU A 56 15.44 3.33 7.30
N GLU A 57 15.50 3.38 8.63
CA GLU A 57 15.23 2.22 9.49
C GLU A 57 13.81 1.70 9.30
N THR A 58 12.84 2.59 9.12
CA THR A 58 11.44 2.22 8.82
C THR A 58 11.35 1.41 7.55
N VAL A 59 12.01 1.82 6.47
CA VAL A 59 12.02 1.05 5.20
C VAL A 59 12.74 -0.29 5.37
N LEU A 60 13.85 -0.33 6.09
CA LEU A 60 14.58 -1.56 6.40
C LEU A 60 13.69 -2.61 7.09
N THR A 61 12.73 -2.21 7.94
CA THR A 61 11.79 -3.16 8.56
C THR A 61 10.96 -3.93 7.52
N GLY A 62 10.62 -3.30 6.38
CA GLY A 62 9.91 -3.95 5.28
C GLY A 62 10.72 -5.07 4.62
N MET A 63 12.05 -4.94 4.58
CA MET A 63 12.93 -5.93 3.96
C MET A 63 13.09 -7.21 4.79
N HIS A 64 12.87 -7.14 6.11
CA HIS A 64 13.07 -8.30 7.02
C HIS A 64 12.12 -9.47 6.75
N CYS A 65 11.00 -9.25 6.11
CA CYS A 65 10.07 -10.32 5.74
C CYS A 65 10.66 -11.34 4.76
N ARG A 66 11.77 -11.01 4.08
CA ARG A 66 12.45 -11.88 3.08
C ARG A 66 13.86 -12.30 3.46
N THR A 67 14.49 -11.64 4.42
CA THR A 67 15.80 -12.04 4.93
C THR A 67 15.60 -13.11 5.99
N GLY A 68 15.81 -14.38 5.65
CA GLY A 68 15.66 -15.54 6.56
C GLY A 68 16.68 -15.61 7.70
N SER A 69 17.49 -14.58 7.89
CA SER A 69 18.43 -14.47 9.01
C SER A 69 17.70 -13.77 10.17
N GLY A 70 17.22 -14.59 11.10
CA GLY A 70 16.56 -14.12 12.32
C GLY A 70 17.44 -13.14 13.08
N PHE A 71 16.79 -12.20 13.78
CA PHE A 71 17.36 -11.18 14.66
C PHE A 71 18.41 -11.73 15.69
N LEU A 72 18.43 -13.05 15.89
CA LEU A 72 19.36 -13.75 16.79
C LEU A 72 20.79 -13.89 16.24
N SER A 73 21.03 -13.66 14.92
CA SER A 73 22.36 -13.72 14.34
C SER A 73 23.15 -12.41 14.52
N SER A 74 22.52 -11.34 14.99
CA SER A 74 23.14 -10.00 15.17
C SER A 74 24.26 -9.95 16.22
N PHE A 75 24.46 -11.00 17.02
CA PHE A 75 25.51 -11.05 18.02
C PHE A 75 26.91 -11.38 17.45
N LEU A 76 26.99 -11.87 16.22
CA LEU A 76 28.26 -12.16 15.56
C LEU A 76 28.46 -11.15 14.42
N LYS A 77 29.13 -10.02 14.70
CA LYS A 77 29.53 -8.99 13.71
C LYS A 77 30.55 -9.56 12.70
N THR A 78 30.12 -10.43 11.80
CA THR A 78 30.98 -10.96 10.74
C THR A 78 31.11 -9.95 9.59
N LYS A 79 32.22 -10.01 8.83
CA LYS A 79 32.41 -9.18 7.62
C LYS A 79 31.26 -9.37 6.62
N ARG A 80 30.73 -10.59 6.52
CA ARG A 80 29.59 -10.93 5.63
C ARG A 80 28.30 -10.19 6.02
N GLN A 81 28.01 -10.09 7.31
CA GLN A 81 26.84 -9.35 7.82
C GLN A 81 26.91 -7.85 7.55
N ARG A 82 28.13 -7.26 7.70
CA ARG A 82 28.31 -5.84 7.36
C ARG A 82 28.03 -5.55 5.89
N ILE A 83 28.51 -6.41 4.99
CA ILE A 83 28.26 -6.26 3.54
C ILE A 83 26.77 -6.40 3.23
N GLU A 84 26.07 -7.35 3.87
CA GLU A 84 24.63 -7.55 3.69
C GLU A 84 23.81 -6.37 4.25
N GLU A 85 24.19 -5.85 5.42
CA GLU A 85 23.56 -4.67 6.03
C GLU A 85 23.76 -3.42 5.14
N GLU A 86 24.95 -3.20 4.63
CA GLU A 86 25.26 -2.07 3.75
C GLU A 86 24.49 -2.17 2.43
N ARG A 87 24.35 -3.39 1.88
CA ARG A 87 23.51 -3.66 0.72
C ARG A 87 22.03 -3.37 1.00
N CYS A 88 21.50 -3.84 2.13
CA CYS A 88 20.10 -3.56 2.53
C CYS A 88 19.86 -2.05 2.71
N ARG A 89 20.81 -1.33 3.33
CA ARG A 89 20.73 0.13 3.47
C ARG A 89 20.69 0.83 2.10
N GLY A 90 21.53 0.40 1.16
CA GLY A 90 21.53 0.91 -0.21
C GLY A 90 20.17 0.70 -0.90
N ILE A 91 19.59 -0.50 -0.81
CA ILE A 91 18.28 -0.81 -1.38
C ILE A 91 17.17 0.00 -0.70
N ALA A 92 17.19 0.12 0.62
CA ALA A 92 16.23 0.94 1.36
C ALA A 92 16.28 2.42 0.97
N TYR A 93 17.51 2.93 0.71
CA TYR A 93 17.69 4.29 0.24
C TYR A 93 17.10 4.52 -1.17
N GLU A 94 17.19 3.54 -2.07
CA GLU A 94 16.53 3.61 -3.39
C GLU A 94 14.98 3.68 -3.25
N PHE A 95 14.39 2.96 -2.28
CA PHE A 95 12.94 3.12 -2.00
C PHE A 95 12.62 4.51 -1.44
N LEU A 96 13.46 5.08 -0.57
CA LEU A 96 13.27 6.46 -0.11
C LEU A 96 13.35 7.44 -1.27
N LYS A 97 14.28 7.27 -2.18
CA LYS A 97 14.43 8.08 -3.40
C LYS A 97 13.21 7.95 -4.31
N LEU A 98 12.67 6.74 -4.49
CA LEU A 98 11.45 6.52 -5.27
C LEU A 98 10.26 7.33 -4.75
N VAL A 99 10.13 7.46 -3.43
CA VAL A 99 9.06 8.22 -2.78
C VAL A 99 9.43 9.69 -2.50
N GLY A 100 10.64 10.14 -2.89
CA GLY A 100 11.15 11.51 -2.72
C GLY A 100 11.40 11.87 -1.26
N LEU A 101 12.05 10.96 -0.51
CA LEU A 101 12.40 11.12 0.91
C LEU A 101 13.89 10.84 1.17
N GLU A 102 14.72 10.85 0.13
CA GLU A 102 16.15 10.61 0.27
C GLU A 102 16.87 11.61 1.18
N ALA A 103 16.43 12.87 1.16
CA ALA A 103 16.96 13.92 2.02
C ALA A 103 16.56 13.76 3.50
N ASP A 104 15.48 13.04 3.77
CA ASP A 104 14.91 12.81 5.10
C ASP A 104 15.33 11.43 5.68
N ALA A 105 16.28 10.72 5.07
CA ALA A 105 16.62 9.33 5.41
C ALA A 105 16.95 9.12 6.90
N GLU A 106 17.68 10.05 7.52
CA GLU A 106 18.09 10.00 8.92
C GLU A 106 17.10 10.73 9.87
N GLU A 107 16.03 11.35 9.34
CA GLU A 107 15.01 11.99 10.16
C GLU A 107 14.13 10.94 10.86
N VAL A 108 13.69 11.25 12.07
CA VAL A 108 12.75 10.40 12.80
C VAL A 108 11.43 10.32 12.03
N ALA A 109 10.97 9.12 11.72
CA ALA A 109 9.80 8.89 10.86
C ALA A 109 8.54 9.62 11.31
N THR A 110 8.31 9.71 12.62
CA THR A 110 7.14 10.39 13.20
C THR A 110 7.26 11.90 13.26
N SER A 111 8.45 12.48 13.08
CA SER A 111 8.65 13.94 12.99
C SER A 111 8.36 14.51 11.61
N LEU A 112 8.24 13.65 10.60
CA LEU A 112 7.97 14.07 9.24
C LEU A 112 6.55 14.65 9.11
N PRO A 113 6.32 15.59 8.19
CA PRO A 113 4.96 16.02 7.80
C PRO A 113 4.10 14.84 7.35
N TYR A 114 2.79 14.95 7.55
CA TYR A 114 1.83 13.85 7.31
C TYR A 114 1.95 13.23 5.91
N GLY A 115 1.99 14.03 4.86
CA GLY A 115 2.15 13.54 3.48
C GLY A 115 3.48 12.80 3.24
N LYS A 116 4.57 13.20 3.95
CA LYS A 116 5.84 12.47 3.95
C LYS A 116 5.73 11.13 4.69
N GLN A 117 5.03 11.10 5.83
CA GLN A 117 4.79 9.85 6.58
C GLN A 117 4.02 8.83 5.74
N ARG A 118 2.99 9.27 4.99
CA ARG A 118 2.24 8.40 4.05
C ARG A 118 3.16 7.81 2.97
N ARG A 119 3.99 8.63 2.35
CA ARG A 119 4.94 8.16 1.35
C ARG A 119 5.98 7.20 1.93
N LEU A 120 6.41 7.43 3.16
CA LEU A 120 7.30 6.52 3.89
C LEU A 120 6.65 5.17 4.16
N GLU A 121 5.36 5.15 4.52
CA GLU A 121 4.59 3.90 4.69
C GLU A 121 4.51 3.10 3.37
N ILE A 122 4.32 3.79 2.23
CA ILE A 122 4.37 3.17 0.90
C ILE A 122 5.78 2.62 0.62
N ALA A 123 6.85 3.37 0.90
CA ALA A 123 8.22 2.90 0.73
C ALA A 123 8.51 1.63 1.53
N ARG A 124 8.06 1.57 2.79
CA ARG A 124 8.17 0.37 3.63
C ARG A 124 7.41 -0.81 3.03
N ALA A 125 6.21 -0.58 2.49
CA ALA A 125 5.44 -1.63 1.83
C ALA A 125 6.14 -2.13 0.56
N LEU A 126 6.70 -1.24 -0.26
CA LEU A 126 7.47 -1.58 -1.46
C LEU A 126 8.75 -2.36 -1.14
N ALA A 127 9.37 -2.11 0.01
CA ALA A 127 10.57 -2.83 0.46
C ALA A 127 10.32 -4.32 0.71
N THR A 128 9.06 -4.77 0.79
CA THR A 128 8.71 -6.19 0.79
C THR A 128 8.77 -6.82 -0.62
N HIS A 129 9.11 -6.04 -1.67
CA HIS A 129 9.08 -6.45 -3.09
C HIS A 129 7.75 -7.11 -3.50
N PRO A 130 6.62 -6.41 -3.35
CA PRO A 130 5.30 -6.98 -3.63
C PRO A 130 5.04 -7.08 -5.14
N GLN A 131 4.15 -8.01 -5.53
CA GLN A 131 3.51 -8.02 -6.84
C GLN A 131 2.20 -7.24 -6.84
N LEU A 132 1.55 -7.15 -5.67
CA LEU A 132 0.31 -6.42 -5.42
C LEU A 132 0.46 -5.53 -4.19
N ILE A 133 0.18 -4.25 -4.34
CA ILE A 133 0.09 -3.32 -3.21
C ILE A 133 -1.34 -2.81 -3.05
N LEU A 134 -1.85 -2.89 -1.81
CA LEU A 134 -3.17 -2.43 -1.41
C LEU A 134 -3.02 -1.10 -0.65
N LEU A 135 -3.55 -0.02 -1.21
CA LEU A 135 -3.50 1.33 -0.63
C LEU A 135 -4.88 1.70 -0.09
N ASP A 136 -4.99 1.86 1.22
CA ASP A 136 -6.25 2.15 1.92
C ASP A 136 -6.32 3.65 2.24
N GLU A 137 -7.10 4.40 1.46
CA GLU A 137 -7.30 5.85 1.53
C GLU A 137 -5.96 6.62 1.61
N PRO A 138 -5.05 6.42 0.64
CA PRO A 138 -3.70 6.98 0.73
C PRO A 138 -3.66 8.51 0.66
N ALA A 139 -4.66 9.17 0.06
CA ALA A 139 -4.75 10.63 -0.05
C ALA A 139 -5.50 11.29 1.12
N ALA A 140 -6.05 10.51 2.06
CA ALA A 140 -6.81 11.08 3.19
C ALA A 140 -5.96 12.08 3.99
N GLY A 141 -6.46 13.30 4.15
CA GLY A 141 -5.79 14.37 4.90
C GLY A 141 -4.63 15.09 4.16
N MET A 142 -4.42 14.79 2.88
CA MET A 142 -3.47 15.49 2.02
C MET A 142 -4.09 16.74 1.38
N ASN A 143 -3.26 17.75 1.13
CA ASN A 143 -3.63 18.86 0.26
C ASN A 143 -3.44 18.48 -1.22
N ASP A 144 -3.88 19.37 -2.14
CA ASP A 144 -3.84 19.10 -3.58
C ASP A 144 -2.43 18.83 -4.10
N SER A 145 -1.43 19.56 -3.60
CA SER A 145 -0.02 19.38 -3.98
C SER A 145 0.51 18.03 -3.54
N GLU A 146 0.19 17.60 -2.33
CA GLU A 146 0.58 16.28 -1.79
C GLU A 146 -0.14 15.14 -2.54
N THR A 147 -1.41 15.36 -2.88
CA THR A 147 -2.22 14.42 -3.67
C THR A 147 -1.63 14.23 -5.07
N GLU A 148 -1.17 15.31 -5.71
CA GLU A 148 -0.51 15.22 -7.02
C GLU A 148 0.82 14.45 -6.94
N VAL A 149 1.62 14.68 -5.89
CA VAL A 149 2.85 13.90 -5.66
C VAL A 149 2.53 12.42 -5.44
N LEU A 150 1.47 12.10 -4.70
CA LEU A 150 1.01 10.73 -4.49
C LEU A 150 0.53 10.10 -5.81
N ARG A 151 -0.21 10.83 -6.64
CA ARG A 151 -0.66 10.39 -7.96
C ARG A 151 0.52 9.95 -8.84
N GLN A 152 1.55 10.81 -8.91
CA GLN A 152 2.77 10.50 -9.67
C GLN A 152 3.51 9.29 -9.10
N LEU A 153 3.54 9.13 -7.78
CA LEU A 153 4.14 7.98 -7.12
C LEU A 153 3.40 6.69 -7.48
N ILE A 154 2.07 6.68 -7.46
CA ILE A 154 1.26 5.52 -7.86
C ILE A 154 1.56 5.13 -9.32
N GLY A 155 1.68 6.12 -10.22
CA GLY A 155 2.10 5.89 -11.60
C GLY A 155 3.46 5.20 -11.69
N LYS A 156 4.47 5.71 -10.95
CA LYS A 156 5.82 5.10 -10.91
C LYS A 156 5.79 3.65 -10.40
N ILE A 157 4.98 3.38 -9.36
CA ILE A 157 4.83 2.02 -8.80
C ILE A 157 4.25 1.07 -9.86
N ARG A 158 3.22 1.51 -10.60
CA ARG A 158 2.63 0.74 -11.70
C ARG A 158 3.66 0.48 -12.81
N ASP A 159 4.46 1.49 -13.17
CA ASP A 159 5.49 1.38 -14.22
C ASP A 159 6.63 0.42 -13.82
N LEU A 160 6.80 0.13 -12.52
CA LEU A 160 7.66 -0.95 -12.01
C LEU A 160 7.05 -2.35 -12.18
N GLY A 161 5.84 -2.48 -12.75
CA GLY A 161 5.14 -3.74 -12.93
C GLY A 161 4.39 -4.23 -11.68
N ILE A 162 4.22 -3.38 -10.67
CA ILE A 162 3.48 -3.72 -9.45
C ILE A 162 2.01 -3.38 -9.66
N THR A 163 1.13 -4.35 -9.43
CA THR A 163 -0.32 -4.08 -9.43
C THR A 163 -0.70 -3.25 -8.21
N VAL A 164 -1.42 -2.15 -8.44
CA VAL A 164 -1.89 -1.26 -7.37
C VAL A 164 -3.40 -1.33 -7.27
N VAL A 165 -3.92 -1.67 -6.09
CA VAL A 165 -5.35 -1.54 -5.78
C VAL A 165 -5.52 -0.45 -4.74
N VAL A 166 -6.34 0.55 -5.07
CA VAL A 166 -6.56 1.74 -4.22
C VAL A 166 -8.00 1.75 -3.76
N ILE A 167 -8.21 1.99 -2.47
CA ILE A 167 -9.50 2.40 -1.92
C ILE A 167 -9.43 3.91 -1.70
N GLU A 168 -10.35 4.63 -2.31
CA GLU A 168 -10.46 6.09 -2.17
C GLU A 168 -11.91 6.54 -2.25
N HIS A 169 -12.16 7.74 -1.72
CA HIS A 169 -13.44 8.44 -1.80
C HIS A 169 -13.40 9.61 -2.80
N ALA A 170 -12.20 10.13 -3.10
CA ALA A 170 -12.00 11.22 -4.05
C ALA A 170 -12.14 10.68 -5.48
N MET A 171 -13.33 10.86 -6.07
CA MET A 171 -13.65 10.36 -7.42
C MET A 171 -12.70 10.95 -8.47
N GLU A 172 -12.34 12.22 -8.37
CA GLU A 172 -11.41 12.88 -9.29
C GLU A 172 -10.05 12.19 -9.31
N LEU A 173 -9.49 11.85 -8.14
CA LEU A 173 -8.24 11.10 -8.05
C LEU A 173 -8.38 9.74 -8.72
N MET A 174 -9.46 9.00 -8.41
CA MET A 174 -9.69 7.66 -8.95
C MET A 174 -9.80 7.66 -10.48
N MET A 175 -10.51 8.64 -11.05
CA MET A 175 -10.66 8.77 -12.50
C MET A 175 -9.33 9.03 -13.22
N ASN A 176 -8.35 9.63 -12.53
CA ASN A 176 -7.06 10.01 -13.11
C ASN A 176 -5.96 8.94 -12.92
N ILE A 177 -6.13 8.01 -11.97
CA ILE A 177 -5.06 7.01 -11.66
C ILE A 177 -5.43 5.58 -12.01
N CYS A 178 -6.72 5.24 -12.09
CA CYS A 178 -7.16 3.87 -12.25
C CYS A 178 -7.37 3.52 -13.72
N ASP A 179 -6.88 2.34 -14.12
CA ASP A 179 -7.20 1.73 -15.42
C ASP A 179 -8.59 1.08 -15.37
N ARG A 180 -9.02 0.63 -14.19
CA ARG A 180 -10.30 -0.06 -13.94
C ARG A 180 -10.82 0.27 -12.54
N LEU A 181 -12.12 0.45 -12.43
CA LEU A 181 -12.83 0.73 -11.18
C LEU A 181 -13.82 -0.38 -10.85
N VAL A 182 -13.91 -0.72 -9.57
CA VAL A 182 -14.96 -1.59 -9.01
C VAL A 182 -15.71 -0.79 -7.96
N VAL A 183 -17.01 -0.63 -8.17
CA VAL A 183 -17.86 0.15 -7.29
C VAL A 183 -18.63 -0.78 -6.36
N LEU A 184 -18.47 -0.52 -5.05
CA LEU A 184 -19.17 -1.27 -4.00
C LEU A 184 -20.20 -0.37 -3.31
N ASN A 185 -21.45 -0.85 -3.17
CA ASN A 185 -22.49 -0.24 -2.38
C ASN A 185 -23.03 -1.25 -1.38
N PHE A 186 -23.02 -0.94 -0.06
CA PHE A 186 -23.41 -1.85 1.03
C PHE A 186 -22.81 -3.26 0.92
N GLY A 187 -21.52 -3.35 0.49
CA GLY A 187 -20.80 -4.63 0.35
C GLY A 187 -21.11 -5.42 -0.92
N LYS A 188 -21.98 -4.93 -1.79
CA LYS A 188 -22.30 -5.54 -3.10
C LYS A 188 -21.59 -4.77 -4.22
N LYS A 189 -21.04 -5.49 -5.20
CA LYS A 189 -20.53 -4.90 -6.43
C LYS A 189 -21.72 -4.43 -7.28
N ILE A 190 -21.81 -3.12 -7.54
CA ILE A 190 -22.87 -2.52 -8.35
C ILE A 190 -22.38 -2.16 -9.77
N ALA A 191 -21.09 -1.92 -9.95
CA ALA A 191 -20.51 -1.64 -11.25
C ALA A 191 -19.03 -2.05 -11.29
N GLU A 192 -18.51 -2.26 -12.50
CA GLU A 192 -17.12 -2.50 -12.81
C GLU A 192 -16.85 -2.09 -14.25
N GLY A 193 -15.75 -1.34 -14.48
CA GLY A 193 -15.40 -0.85 -15.81
C GLY A 193 -14.26 0.17 -15.79
N THR A 194 -14.01 0.77 -16.94
CA THR A 194 -13.10 1.90 -17.07
C THR A 194 -13.65 3.14 -16.37
N PRO A 195 -12.81 4.15 -16.05
CA PRO A 195 -13.30 5.41 -15.47
C PRO A 195 -14.45 6.04 -16.25
N GLN A 196 -14.39 6.07 -17.59
CA GLN A 196 -15.43 6.64 -18.43
C GLN A 196 -16.76 5.86 -18.36
N GLU A 197 -16.69 4.52 -18.30
CA GLU A 197 -17.89 3.67 -18.15
C GLU A 197 -18.55 3.87 -16.78
N ILE A 198 -17.74 3.97 -15.72
CA ILE A 198 -18.21 4.18 -14.35
C ILE A 198 -18.84 5.57 -14.18
N GLN A 199 -18.26 6.60 -14.77
CA GLN A 199 -18.79 7.97 -14.70
C GLN A 199 -20.19 8.10 -15.30
N ASN A 200 -20.52 7.29 -16.32
CA ASN A 200 -21.79 7.32 -17.01
C ASN A 200 -22.75 6.23 -16.53
N ASN A 201 -22.42 5.48 -15.48
CA ASN A 201 -23.23 4.37 -14.99
C ASN A 201 -24.35 4.88 -14.07
N GLU A 202 -25.61 4.70 -14.45
CA GLU A 202 -26.77 5.18 -13.70
C GLU A 202 -26.81 4.65 -12.26
N ALA A 203 -26.50 3.38 -12.03
CA ALA A 203 -26.48 2.79 -10.69
C ALA A 203 -25.38 3.40 -9.79
N VAL A 204 -24.26 3.83 -10.38
CA VAL A 204 -23.19 4.53 -9.66
C VAL A 204 -23.61 5.97 -9.36
N ILE A 205 -24.20 6.66 -10.33
CA ILE A 205 -24.73 8.02 -10.19
C ILE A 205 -25.76 8.04 -9.07
N GLU A 206 -26.74 7.15 -9.09
CA GLU A 206 -27.78 7.03 -8.05
C GLU A 206 -27.19 6.72 -6.66
N ALA A 207 -26.18 5.84 -6.59
CA ALA A 207 -25.59 5.44 -5.32
C ALA A 207 -24.69 6.52 -4.69
N TYR A 208 -24.03 7.37 -5.49
CA TYR A 208 -23.05 8.37 -5.04
C TYR A 208 -23.56 9.80 -5.06
N LEU A 209 -24.35 10.20 -6.04
CA LEU A 209 -24.96 11.53 -6.06
C LEU A 209 -26.15 11.61 -5.11
N GLY A 210 -26.51 10.47 -4.52
CA GLY A 210 -27.51 10.42 -3.49
C GLY A 210 -28.87 10.88 -3.98
N LYS A 211 -29.91 10.26 -3.61
CA LYS A 211 -31.21 10.86 -3.48
C LYS A 211 -31.08 12.29 -2.95
N GLU A 212 -30.99 13.28 -3.83
CA GLU A 212 -31.55 14.58 -3.46
C GLU A 212 -33.00 14.27 -3.10
N GLU A 213 -33.25 14.20 -1.80
CA GLU A 213 -34.60 14.11 -1.29
C GLU A 213 -35.33 15.38 -1.77
N VAL A 214 -36.25 15.16 -2.69
CA VAL A 214 -37.31 16.12 -3.03
C VAL A 214 -38.25 16.22 -1.86
#